data_5280eda0df3769bd7310d553901f4920
#
_entry.id   5280eda0df3769bd7310d553901f4920
#
_cell.length_a   1.000
_cell.length_b   1.000
_cell.length_c   1.000
_cell.angle_alpha   90.00
_cell.angle_beta   90.00
_cell.angle_gamma   90.00
#
_symmetry.space_group_name_H-M   'P 1'
#
loop_
_entity.id
_entity.type
_entity.pdbx_description
1 polymer ?
#
loop_
_entity_poly.entity_id
_entity_poly.type
_entity_poly.pdbx_seq_one_letter_code
_entity_poly.pdbx_strand_id
1 'polypeptide(L)'
;MHRFTDRGVEMTWKNTAARWGSLSIALHWLMLILMVGVYACIELKGFFPKGSETRELLKQWHFMLGLSVFALVWLRLLARAIAPTPRVNPPPPAWQEKVAKLMYLALYGLMIGAPLAGWLILSAAGKPVPLFGLELPPLVGKNPDLAKQIKEWH
;
A
#
# COMPACT_ATOMS: atom_id res chain seq x y z
N MET A 1 -34.93 -1.17 -39.53
CA MET A 1 -35.26 -1.19 -38.10
C MET A 1 -34.08 -1.81 -37.35
N HIS A 2 -33.03 -1.00 -37.04
CA HIS A 2 -31.83 -1.47 -36.37
C HIS A 2 -32.11 -1.57 -34.87
N ARG A 3 -32.14 -2.78 -34.33
CA ARG A 3 -32.11 -2.99 -32.86
C ARG A 3 -30.71 -2.61 -32.35
N PHE A 4 -30.59 -1.47 -31.69
CA PHE A 4 -29.53 -1.21 -30.77
C PHE A 4 -29.71 -2.18 -29.58
N THR A 5 -29.00 -3.28 -29.61
CA THR A 5 -28.83 -4.09 -28.40
C THR A 5 -27.94 -3.28 -27.45
N ASP A 6 -28.60 -2.66 -26.49
CA ASP A 6 -27.96 -2.09 -25.30
C ASP A 6 -27.22 -3.24 -24.56
N ARG A 7 -25.95 -3.45 -24.94
CA ARG A 7 -25.07 -4.31 -24.16
C ARG A 7 -24.67 -3.51 -22.92
N GLY A 8 -25.55 -3.57 -21.92
CA GLY A 8 -25.22 -3.09 -20.59
C GLY A 8 -23.81 -3.56 -20.23
N VAL A 9 -22.95 -2.62 -19.83
CA VAL A 9 -21.60 -2.90 -19.39
C VAL A 9 -21.71 -3.72 -18.12
N GLU A 10 -21.76 -5.06 -18.23
CA GLU A 10 -21.70 -5.94 -17.07
C GLU A 10 -20.38 -5.68 -16.35
N MET A 11 -20.47 -5.01 -15.20
CA MET A 11 -19.33 -4.79 -14.32
C MET A 11 -18.95 -6.12 -13.68
N THR A 12 -17.98 -6.80 -14.28
CA THR A 12 -17.41 -8.02 -13.69
C THR A 12 -16.48 -7.65 -12.55
N TRP A 13 -16.65 -8.28 -11.39
CA TRP A 13 -15.79 -8.06 -10.24
C TRP A 13 -14.36 -8.61 -10.44
N LYS A 14 -14.19 -9.62 -11.32
CA LYS A 14 -12.89 -10.18 -11.73
C LYS A 14 -12.36 -9.51 -13.00
N ASN A 15 -11.02 -9.49 -13.11
CA ASN A 15 -10.38 -9.10 -14.37
C ASN A 15 -10.73 -10.10 -15.48
N THR A 16 -10.80 -9.59 -16.70
CA THR A 16 -10.89 -10.38 -17.93
C THR A 16 -9.69 -10.08 -18.82
N ALA A 17 -9.52 -10.82 -19.92
CA ALA A 17 -8.45 -10.52 -20.88
C ALA A 17 -8.61 -9.16 -21.58
N ALA A 18 -9.82 -8.56 -21.55
CA ALA A 18 -10.15 -7.31 -22.23
C ALA A 18 -10.21 -6.10 -21.28
N ARG A 19 -10.49 -6.30 -19.98
CA ARG A 19 -10.68 -5.18 -19.03
C ARG A 19 -10.40 -5.55 -17.58
N TRP A 20 -10.07 -4.54 -16.80
CA TRP A 20 -9.91 -4.66 -15.35
C TRP A 20 -11.26 -4.85 -14.65
N GLY A 21 -11.30 -5.73 -13.67
CA GLY A 21 -12.47 -5.92 -12.81
C GLY A 21 -12.57 -4.83 -11.74
N SER A 22 -13.79 -4.62 -11.24
CA SER A 22 -14.07 -3.60 -10.21
C SER A 22 -13.25 -3.80 -8.94
N LEU A 23 -12.97 -5.04 -8.53
CA LEU A 23 -12.13 -5.32 -7.37
C LEU A 23 -10.70 -4.79 -7.54
N SER A 24 -10.08 -5.02 -8.71
CA SER A 24 -8.72 -4.54 -8.98
C SER A 24 -8.65 -3.02 -9.01
N ILE A 25 -9.68 -2.37 -9.57
CA ILE A 25 -9.79 -0.91 -9.62
C ILE A 25 -9.99 -0.34 -8.21
N ALA A 26 -10.92 -0.90 -7.44
CA ALA A 26 -11.21 -0.46 -6.08
C ALA A 26 -9.98 -0.59 -5.16
N LEU A 27 -9.30 -1.74 -5.19
CA LEU A 27 -8.06 -1.94 -4.43
C LEU A 27 -6.95 -0.95 -4.84
N HIS A 28 -6.86 -0.62 -6.14
CA HIS A 28 -5.88 0.36 -6.60
C HIS A 28 -6.14 1.76 -6.00
N TRP A 29 -7.35 2.26 -6.12
CA TRP A 29 -7.71 3.58 -5.61
C TRP A 29 -7.66 3.64 -4.08
N LEU A 30 -8.13 2.60 -3.40
CA LEU A 30 -8.04 2.53 -1.95
C LEU A 30 -6.58 2.61 -1.48
N MET A 31 -5.69 1.82 -2.09
CA MET A 31 -4.26 1.86 -1.74
C MET A 31 -3.63 3.22 -2.06
N LEU A 32 -4.01 3.86 -3.17
CA LEU A 32 -3.52 5.20 -3.50
C LEU A 32 -3.93 6.21 -2.42
N ILE A 33 -5.20 6.22 -2.01
CA ILE A 33 -5.72 7.11 -0.97
C ILE A 33 -5.00 6.86 0.36
N LEU A 34 -4.80 5.61 0.75
CA LEU A 34 -4.05 5.26 1.96
C LEU A 34 -2.60 5.73 1.89
N MET A 35 -1.92 5.56 0.76
CA MET A 35 -0.55 6.05 0.55
C MET A 35 -0.47 7.57 0.69
N VAL A 36 -1.41 8.31 0.09
CA VAL A 36 -1.50 9.77 0.27
C VAL A 36 -1.67 10.11 1.75
N GLY A 37 -2.54 9.40 2.48
CA GLY A 37 -2.73 9.57 3.92
C GLY A 37 -1.46 9.30 4.73
N VAL A 38 -0.74 8.23 4.43
CA VAL A 38 0.54 7.88 5.06
C VAL A 38 1.56 9.01 4.92
N TYR A 39 1.73 9.53 3.68
CA TYR A 39 2.65 10.63 3.42
C TYR A 39 2.17 11.93 4.07
N ALA A 40 0.89 12.26 3.95
CA ALA A 40 0.33 13.45 4.58
C ALA A 40 0.59 13.48 6.09
N CYS A 41 0.39 12.36 6.79
CA CYS A 41 0.64 12.28 8.22
C CYS A 41 2.10 12.53 8.59
N ILE A 42 3.05 11.98 7.82
CA ILE A 42 4.48 12.11 8.13
C ILE A 42 5.02 13.52 7.79
N GLU A 43 4.49 14.15 6.73
CA GLU A 43 4.85 15.52 6.37
C GLU A 43 4.21 16.55 7.32
N LEU A 44 2.90 16.45 7.54
CA LEU A 44 2.17 17.39 8.39
C LEU A 44 2.65 17.41 9.84
N LYS A 45 3.13 16.28 10.39
CA LYS A 45 3.69 16.27 11.76
C LYS A 45 4.85 17.27 11.94
N GLY A 46 5.55 17.62 10.83
CA GLY A 46 6.65 18.58 10.87
C GLY A 46 6.25 19.99 11.29
N PHE A 47 4.99 20.37 11.04
CA PHE A 47 4.43 21.68 11.38
C PHE A 47 4.04 21.82 12.87
N PHE A 48 4.03 20.73 13.63
CA PHE A 48 3.62 20.74 15.03
C PHE A 48 4.80 20.55 15.99
N PRO A 49 4.80 21.21 17.15
CA PRO A 49 5.88 21.10 18.14
C PRO A 49 6.13 19.66 18.59
N LYS A 50 7.37 19.33 18.92
CA LYS A 50 7.70 18.03 19.52
C LYS A 50 6.95 17.87 20.85
N GLY A 51 6.29 16.72 21.02
CA GLY A 51 5.50 16.42 22.21
C GLY A 51 4.04 16.92 22.17
N SER A 52 3.62 17.66 21.15
CA SER A 52 2.21 18.03 20.99
C SER A 52 1.33 16.80 20.68
N GLU A 53 0.10 16.81 21.19
CA GLU A 53 -0.87 15.74 20.97
C GLU A 53 -1.12 15.50 19.47
N THR A 54 -1.30 16.56 18.69
CA THR A 54 -1.51 16.49 17.23
C THR A 54 -0.33 15.79 16.53
N ARG A 55 0.91 16.10 16.95
CA ARG A 55 2.08 15.44 16.36
C ARG A 55 2.12 13.95 16.66
N GLU A 56 1.80 13.54 17.87
CA GLU A 56 1.76 12.14 18.26
C GLU A 56 0.59 11.40 17.56
N LEU A 57 -0.55 12.05 17.43
CA LEU A 57 -1.71 11.53 16.69
C LEU A 57 -1.38 11.29 15.20
N LEU A 58 -0.69 12.23 14.53
CA LEU A 58 -0.24 12.07 13.14
C LEU A 58 0.74 10.91 12.98
N LYS A 59 1.65 10.70 13.94
CA LYS A 59 2.53 9.52 13.92
C LYS A 59 1.74 8.22 14.05
N GLN A 60 0.77 8.18 14.96
CA GLN A 60 -0.07 7.01 15.17
C GLN A 60 -0.85 6.67 13.90
N TRP A 61 -1.47 7.66 13.26
CA TRP A 61 -2.15 7.46 11.97
C TRP A 61 -1.20 6.99 10.88
N HIS A 62 0.00 7.56 10.79
CA HIS A 62 1.01 7.09 9.83
C HIS A 62 1.28 5.60 9.98
N PHE A 63 1.46 5.09 11.21
CA PHE A 63 1.69 3.67 11.46
C PHE A 63 0.46 2.81 11.11
N MET A 64 -0.72 3.21 11.54
CA MET A 64 -1.96 2.46 11.27
C MET A 64 -2.26 2.38 9.77
N LEU A 65 -2.15 3.49 9.05
CA LEU A 65 -2.37 3.53 7.61
C LEU A 65 -1.29 2.73 6.86
N GLY A 66 -0.03 2.82 7.29
CA GLY A 66 1.06 2.03 6.73
C GLY A 66 0.83 0.51 6.87
N LEU A 67 0.42 0.06 8.05
CA LEU A 67 0.06 -1.35 8.27
C LEU A 67 -1.18 -1.77 7.48
N SER A 68 -2.13 -0.86 7.24
CA SER A 68 -3.28 -1.12 6.36
C SER A 68 -2.84 -1.32 4.91
N VAL A 69 -1.88 -0.52 4.41
CA VAL A 69 -1.26 -0.73 3.09
C VAL A 69 -0.57 -2.09 3.04
N PHE A 70 0.17 -2.47 4.09
CA PHE A 70 0.82 -3.77 4.19
C PHE A 70 -0.17 -4.95 4.12
N ALA A 71 -1.30 -4.86 4.79
CA ALA A 71 -2.34 -5.90 4.72
C ALA A 71 -2.99 -5.96 3.33
N LEU A 72 -3.33 -4.80 2.75
CA LEU A 72 -4.02 -4.72 1.46
C LEU A 72 -3.14 -5.09 0.27
N VAL A 73 -1.81 -4.93 0.36
CA VAL A 73 -0.90 -5.34 -0.71
C VAL A 73 -0.97 -6.83 -0.98
N TRP A 74 -1.16 -7.67 0.05
CA TRP A 74 -1.32 -9.11 -0.10
C TRP A 74 -2.63 -9.47 -0.79
N LEU A 75 -3.73 -8.80 -0.44
CA LEU A 75 -5.00 -8.97 -1.16
C LEU A 75 -4.88 -8.58 -2.63
N ARG A 76 -4.15 -7.50 -2.92
CA ARG A 76 -3.91 -7.07 -4.29
C ARG A 76 -3.04 -8.06 -5.07
N LEU A 77 -2.01 -8.62 -4.45
CA LEU A 77 -1.18 -9.67 -5.05
C LEU A 77 -1.99 -10.93 -5.35
N LEU A 78 -2.83 -11.36 -4.40
CA LEU A 78 -3.75 -12.48 -4.58
C LEU A 78 -4.73 -12.22 -5.73
N ALA A 79 -5.40 -11.07 -5.73
CA ALA A 79 -6.33 -10.70 -6.81
C ALA A 79 -5.64 -10.70 -8.19
N ARG A 80 -4.37 -10.29 -8.25
CA ARG A 80 -3.56 -10.32 -9.48
C ARG A 80 -3.13 -11.73 -9.87
N ALA A 81 -2.88 -12.63 -8.92
CA ALA A 81 -2.46 -14.00 -9.17
C ALA A 81 -3.60 -14.88 -9.70
N ILE A 82 -4.83 -14.66 -9.23
CA ILE A 82 -6.00 -15.48 -9.57
C ILE A 82 -6.77 -14.98 -10.81
N ALA A 83 -6.46 -13.80 -11.33
CA ALA A 83 -7.19 -13.21 -12.45
C ALA A 83 -6.24 -12.76 -13.57
N PRO A 84 -6.60 -12.91 -14.85
CA PRO A 84 -5.77 -12.49 -15.96
C PRO A 84 -5.52 -10.98 -15.93
N THR A 85 -4.34 -10.57 -16.42
CA THR A 85 -4.06 -9.16 -16.67
C THR A 85 -4.55 -8.80 -18.07
N PRO A 86 -5.37 -7.76 -18.23
CA PRO A 86 -5.83 -7.31 -19.55
C PRO A 86 -4.65 -7.01 -20.47
N ARG A 87 -4.77 -7.41 -21.72
CA ARG A 87 -3.75 -7.15 -22.75
C ARG A 87 -3.90 -5.72 -23.27
N VAL A 88 -2.77 -5.02 -23.37
CA VAL A 88 -2.72 -3.73 -24.05
C VAL A 88 -2.64 -3.96 -25.56
N ASN A 89 -3.50 -3.31 -26.33
CA ASN A 89 -3.53 -3.42 -27.79
C ASN A 89 -3.51 -2.00 -28.40
N PRO A 90 -2.52 -1.63 -29.24
CA PRO A 90 -1.37 -2.42 -29.64
C PRO A 90 -0.38 -2.69 -28.50
N PRO A 91 0.42 -3.77 -28.56
CA PRO A 91 1.38 -4.09 -27.51
C PRO A 91 2.47 -3.01 -27.41
N PRO A 92 2.87 -2.61 -26.20
CA PRO A 92 3.93 -1.64 -26.03
C PRO A 92 5.30 -2.19 -26.45
N PRO A 93 6.25 -1.32 -26.82
CA PRO A 93 7.63 -1.74 -27.10
C PRO A 93 8.26 -2.50 -25.93
N ALA A 94 9.14 -3.45 -26.20
CA ALA A 94 9.74 -4.32 -25.20
C ALA A 94 10.47 -3.58 -24.04
N TRP A 95 11.06 -2.42 -24.32
CA TRP A 95 11.71 -1.61 -23.29
C TRP A 95 10.68 -1.02 -22.28
N GLN A 96 9.51 -0.60 -22.76
CA GLN A 96 8.44 -0.10 -21.87
C GLN A 96 7.90 -1.22 -20.98
N GLU A 97 7.76 -2.44 -21.49
CA GLU A 97 7.37 -3.59 -20.66
C GLU A 97 8.40 -3.86 -19.56
N LYS A 98 9.70 -3.79 -19.87
CA LYS A 98 10.77 -3.97 -18.88
C LYS A 98 10.73 -2.92 -17.80
N VAL A 99 10.59 -1.64 -18.19
CA VAL A 99 10.46 -0.52 -17.24
C VAL A 99 9.22 -0.68 -16.38
N ALA A 100 8.07 -1.03 -16.95
CA ALA A 100 6.84 -1.27 -16.19
C ALA A 100 7.00 -2.42 -15.17
N LYS A 101 7.62 -3.54 -15.56
CA LYS A 101 7.90 -4.65 -14.64
C LYS A 101 8.81 -4.24 -13.49
N LEU A 102 9.87 -3.47 -13.77
CA LEU A 102 10.77 -2.95 -12.73
C LEU A 102 10.04 -2.00 -11.79
N MET A 103 9.21 -1.10 -12.33
CA MET A 103 8.39 -0.18 -11.55
C MET A 103 7.40 -0.93 -10.64
N TYR A 104 6.73 -1.96 -11.15
CA TYR A 104 5.86 -2.80 -10.32
C TYR A 104 6.63 -3.48 -9.19
N LEU A 105 7.79 -4.06 -9.49
CA LEU A 105 8.64 -4.69 -8.47
C LEU A 105 9.06 -3.69 -7.39
N ALA A 106 9.49 -2.49 -7.77
CA ALA A 106 9.89 -1.44 -6.84
C ALA A 106 8.71 -0.97 -5.98
N LEU A 107 7.53 -0.71 -6.58
CA LEU A 107 6.34 -0.28 -5.84
C LEU A 107 5.85 -1.35 -4.85
N TYR A 108 5.77 -2.62 -5.27
CA TYR A 108 5.39 -3.69 -4.36
C TYR A 108 6.44 -3.90 -3.26
N GLY A 109 7.72 -3.81 -3.59
CA GLY A 109 8.81 -3.87 -2.62
C GLY A 109 8.70 -2.77 -1.57
N LEU A 110 8.40 -1.53 -1.98
CA LEU A 110 8.18 -0.40 -1.06
C LEU A 110 6.92 -0.57 -0.21
N MET A 111 5.80 -0.99 -0.81
CA MET A 111 4.53 -1.19 -0.09
C MET A 111 4.61 -2.32 0.95
N ILE A 112 5.53 -3.26 0.79
CA ILE A 112 5.80 -4.33 1.76
C ILE A 112 6.91 -3.91 2.73
N GLY A 113 8.03 -3.45 2.19
CA GLY A 113 9.25 -3.18 2.97
C GLY A 113 9.13 -1.99 3.90
N ALA A 114 8.52 -0.87 3.45
CA ALA A 114 8.42 0.31 4.29
C ALA A 114 7.52 0.09 5.53
N PRO A 115 6.28 -0.45 5.44
CA PRO A 115 5.49 -0.75 6.63
C PRO A 115 6.15 -1.78 7.54
N LEU A 116 6.80 -2.79 6.97
CA LEU A 116 7.53 -3.79 7.76
C LEU A 116 8.70 -3.16 8.53
N ALA A 117 9.46 -2.26 7.89
CA ALA A 117 10.49 -1.49 8.56
C ALA A 117 9.92 -0.60 9.68
N GLY A 118 8.76 0.04 9.47
CA GLY A 118 8.04 0.79 10.51
C GLY A 118 7.66 -0.10 11.71
N TRP A 119 7.16 -1.31 11.46
CA TRP A 119 6.85 -2.28 12.51
C TRP A 119 8.11 -2.70 13.29
N LEU A 120 9.20 -2.97 12.58
CA LEU A 120 10.49 -3.29 13.19
C LEU A 120 11.03 -2.14 14.05
N ILE A 121 10.90 -0.88 13.58
CA ILE A 121 11.33 0.31 14.34
C ILE A 121 10.58 0.41 15.67
N LEU A 122 9.24 0.27 15.67
CA LEU A 122 8.45 0.31 16.90
C LEU A 122 8.81 -0.84 17.83
N SER A 123 8.89 -2.06 17.30
CA SER A 123 9.26 -3.25 18.08
C SER A 123 10.62 -3.11 18.73
N ALA A 124 11.65 -2.72 17.95
CA ALA A 124 13.02 -2.52 18.46
C ALA A 124 13.13 -1.33 19.44
N ALA A 125 12.27 -0.33 19.29
CA ALA A 125 12.17 0.77 20.25
C ALA A 125 11.44 0.39 21.55
N GLY A 126 10.86 -0.82 21.64
CA GLY A 126 10.05 -1.26 22.77
C GLY A 126 8.74 -0.49 22.92
N LYS A 127 8.18 -0.01 21.80
CA LYS A 127 6.90 0.71 21.75
C LYS A 127 5.78 -0.20 21.25
N PRO A 128 4.54 0.04 21.70
CA PRO A 128 3.39 -0.68 21.17
C PRO A 128 3.22 -0.39 19.67
N VAL A 129 2.74 -1.39 18.94
CA VAL A 129 2.46 -1.29 17.51
C VAL A 129 0.94 -1.20 17.33
N PRO A 130 0.38 0.01 17.21
CA PRO A 130 -1.06 0.21 17.19
C PRO A 130 -1.67 -0.14 15.85
N LEU A 131 -2.80 -0.86 15.86
CA LEU A 131 -3.62 -1.14 14.70
C LEU A 131 -5.10 -1.03 15.08
N PHE A 132 -5.71 0.15 14.93
CA PHE A 132 -7.16 0.41 15.17
C PHE A 132 -7.69 -0.15 16.50
N GLY A 133 -7.00 0.16 17.61
CA GLY A 133 -7.38 -0.30 18.95
C GLY A 133 -6.82 -1.68 19.33
N LEU A 134 -6.13 -2.36 18.42
CA LEU A 134 -5.36 -3.57 18.70
C LEU A 134 -3.88 -3.21 18.82
N GLU A 135 -3.14 -4.00 19.58
CA GLU A 135 -1.69 -3.97 19.61
C GLU A 135 -1.13 -5.21 18.95
N LEU A 136 -0.33 -5.02 17.90
CA LEU A 136 0.35 -6.13 17.24
C LEU A 136 1.55 -6.58 18.07
N PRO A 137 1.88 -7.89 18.07
CA PRO A 137 3.04 -8.41 18.77
C PRO A 137 4.33 -7.80 18.21
N PRO A 138 5.36 -7.58 19.03
CA PRO A 138 6.64 -7.14 18.53
C PRO A 138 7.30 -8.20 17.66
N LEU A 139 7.91 -7.79 16.55
CA LEU A 139 8.66 -8.68 15.65
C LEU A 139 10.04 -9.04 16.19
N VAL A 140 10.62 -8.13 16.98
CA VAL A 140 11.95 -8.28 17.58
C VAL A 140 11.96 -7.75 19.01
N GLY A 141 12.89 -8.21 19.82
CA GLY A 141 13.13 -7.68 21.16
C GLY A 141 13.63 -6.24 21.14
N LYS A 142 13.58 -5.57 22.30
CA LYS A 142 14.03 -4.18 22.44
C LYS A 142 15.52 -4.05 22.10
N ASN A 143 15.82 -3.26 21.09
CA ASN A 143 17.16 -2.93 20.61
C ASN A 143 17.15 -1.51 20.03
N PRO A 144 17.47 -0.48 20.84
CA PRO A 144 17.43 0.92 20.42
C PRO A 144 18.37 1.25 19.26
N ASP A 145 19.52 0.59 19.18
CA ASP A 145 20.50 0.81 18.11
C ASP A 145 19.96 0.32 16.77
N LEU A 146 19.34 -0.86 16.75
CA LEU A 146 18.66 -1.39 15.59
C LEU A 146 17.51 -0.45 15.14
N ALA A 147 16.71 0.03 16.09
CA ALA A 147 15.63 0.98 15.81
C ALA A 147 16.14 2.26 15.14
N LYS A 148 17.29 2.79 15.61
CA LYS A 148 17.93 3.97 15.03
C LYS A 148 18.42 3.70 13.60
N GLN A 149 19.13 2.60 13.39
CA GLN A 149 19.63 2.21 12.05
C GLN A 149 18.50 2.07 11.04
N ILE A 150 17.45 1.31 11.36
CA ILE A 150 16.32 1.11 10.43
C ILE A 150 15.62 2.45 10.15
N LYS A 151 15.48 3.32 11.14
CA LYS A 151 14.86 4.63 10.98
C LYS A 151 15.62 5.56 10.03
N GLU A 152 16.92 5.44 9.92
CA GLU A 152 17.74 6.22 8.98
C GLU A 152 17.46 5.83 7.52
N TRP A 153 17.06 4.59 7.27
CA TRP A 153 16.73 4.06 5.94
C TRP A 153 15.25 4.12 5.59
N HIS A 154 14.38 4.26 6.59
CA HIS A 154 12.92 4.33 6.43
C HIS A 154 12.46 5.74 6.07
#